data_836ae1fd895f0782da6a6196224eab83
#
_entry.id   836ae1fd895f0782da6a6196224eab83
#
_cell.length_a   1.000
_cell.length_b   1.000
_cell.length_c   1.000
_cell.angle_alpha   90.00
_cell.angle_beta   90.00
_cell.angle_gamma   90.00
#
_symmetry.space_group_name_H-M   'P 1'
#
loop_
_entity.id
_entity.type
_entity.pdbx_description
1 polymer ?
#
loop_
_entity_poly.entity_id
_entity_poly.type
_entity_poly.pdbx_seq_one_letter_code
_entity_poly.pdbx_strand_id
1 'polypeptide(L)'
;MKEHDIRPQELMQRYVELSAKDAERCFSRRSRRNLPCVACGTENVEKQFSKQGFGYSLCRECGTLYQTPRPSVDAFEAFYRDSESSRYWAEVFYPSVAEARREKIFKPRVQRLVAMCDDVGLSVSKLIDVGAGYGIFLDEWRAIKPDTELLAIEPSISLSDEC
;
A
#
# COMPACT_ATOMS: atom_id res chain seq x y z
N MET A 1 19.73 8.68 0.89
CA MET A 1 19.01 7.43 1.22
C MET A 1 19.44 6.38 0.23
N LYS A 2 20.00 5.27 0.69
CA LYS A 2 20.29 4.14 -0.19
C LYS A 2 19.12 3.15 -0.09
N GLU A 3 18.71 2.55 -1.22
CA GLU A 3 17.53 1.69 -1.27
C GLU A 3 17.66 0.46 -0.34
N HIS A 4 18.85 -0.09 -0.22
CA HIS A 4 19.10 -1.25 0.65
C HIS A 4 18.83 -1.01 2.13
N ASP A 5 18.84 0.25 2.60
CA ASP A 5 18.55 0.56 4.00
C ASP A 5 17.08 0.32 4.37
N ILE A 6 16.18 0.49 3.39
CA ILE A 6 14.72 0.36 3.56
C ILE A 6 14.14 -0.84 2.81
N ARG A 7 14.97 -1.49 1.98
CA ARG A 7 14.64 -2.70 1.20
C ARG A 7 15.88 -3.57 1.06
N PRO A 8 16.29 -4.30 2.11
CA PRO A 8 17.38 -5.27 2.01
C PRO A 8 17.08 -6.29 0.92
N GLN A 9 18.03 -6.52 0.03
CA GLN A 9 17.81 -7.28 -1.20
C GLN A 9 17.32 -8.70 -0.93
N GLU A 10 17.90 -9.41 0.02
CA GLU A 10 17.52 -10.79 0.36
C GLU A 10 16.10 -10.89 0.90
N LEU A 11 15.74 -10.00 1.84
CA LEU A 11 14.39 -9.96 2.41
C LEU A 11 13.36 -9.59 1.34
N MET A 12 13.68 -8.63 0.47
CA MET A 12 12.78 -8.23 -0.61
C MET A 12 12.61 -9.33 -1.65
N GLN A 13 13.67 -10.05 -2.00
CA GLN A 13 13.59 -11.19 -2.91
C GLN A 13 12.68 -12.28 -2.33
N ARG A 14 12.84 -12.61 -1.06
CA ARG A 14 11.99 -13.59 -0.38
C ARG A 14 10.51 -13.17 -0.38
N TYR A 15 10.23 -11.91 -0.09
CA TYR A 15 8.88 -11.36 -0.16
C TYR A 15 8.27 -11.51 -1.58
N VAL A 16 9.03 -11.18 -2.62
CA VAL A 16 8.56 -11.30 -4.02
C VAL A 16 8.25 -12.75 -4.38
N GLU A 17 9.09 -13.71 -3.97
CA GLU A 17 8.85 -15.14 -4.19
C GLU A 17 7.56 -15.63 -3.51
N LEU A 18 7.35 -15.24 -2.26
CA LEU A 18 6.13 -15.57 -1.51
C LEU A 18 4.91 -14.92 -2.16
N SER A 19 4.99 -13.64 -2.52
CA SER A 19 3.90 -12.91 -3.18
C SER A 19 3.51 -13.54 -4.52
N ALA A 20 4.47 -14.05 -5.28
CA ALA A 20 4.17 -14.73 -6.55
C ALA A 20 3.38 -16.02 -6.32
N LYS A 21 3.77 -16.84 -5.33
CA LYS A 21 3.05 -18.07 -4.94
C LYS A 21 1.64 -17.77 -4.43
N ASP A 22 1.52 -16.79 -3.55
CA ASP A 22 0.21 -16.38 -3.02
C ASP A 22 -0.69 -15.81 -4.12
N ALA A 23 -0.14 -15.06 -5.07
CA ALA A 23 -0.91 -14.54 -6.21
C ALA A 23 -1.47 -15.66 -7.09
N GLU A 24 -0.69 -16.72 -7.32
CA GLU A 24 -1.16 -17.92 -8.06
C GLU A 24 -2.29 -18.63 -7.29
N ARG A 25 -2.15 -18.76 -5.98
CA ARG A 25 -3.12 -19.42 -5.10
C ARG A 25 -4.42 -18.60 -4.95
N CYS A 26 -4.30 -17.31 -4.66
CA CYS A 26 -5.45 -16.47 -4.30
C CYS A 26 -6.16 -15.86 -5.52
N PHE A 27 -5.43 -15.60 -6.61
CA PHE A 27 -5.95 -14.82 -7.73
C PHE A 27 -6.13 -15.67 -9.00
N SER A 28 -7.05 -16.63 -8.96
CA SER A 28 -7.38 -17.44 -10.13
C SER A 28 -7.70 -16.56 -11.34
N ARG A 29 -7.12 -16.89 -12.51
CA ARG A 29 -7.41 -16.19 -13.77
C ARG A 29 -8.89 -16.28 -14.17
N ARG A 30 -9.59 -17.38 -13.82
CA ARG A 30 -11.00 -17.62 -14.15
C ARG A 30 -11.97 -16.73 -13.39
N SER A 31 -11.59 -16.23 -12.21
CA SER A 31 -12.42 -15.37 -11.38
C SER A 31 -12.19 -13.87 -11.58
N ARG A 32 -11.27 -13.51 -12.49
CA ARG A 32 -10.98 -12.09 -12.79
C ARG A 32 -12.02 -11.50 -13.71
N ARG A 33 -12.37 -10.24 -13.47
CA ARG A 33 -13.35 -9.49 -14.26
C ARG A 33 -12.70 -8.31 -14.96
N ASN A 34 -13.09 -8.12 -16.24
CA ASN A 34 -12.79 -6.86 -16.92
C ASN A 34 -13.59 -5.75 -16.28
N LEU A 35 -12.95 -4.61 -16.09
CA LEU A 35 -13.56 -3.42 -15.53
C LEU A 35 -13.39 -2.26 -16.50
N PRO A 36 -14.40 -1.38 -16.58
CA PRO A 36 -14.23 -0.08 -17.22
C PRO A 36 -13.15 0.73 -16.47
N CYS A 37 -12.76 1.85 -17.04
CA CYS A 37 -11.79 2.74 -16.41
C CYS A 37 -12.23 3.12 -14.98
N VAL A 38 -11.35 2.83 -14.01
CA VAL A 38 -11.65 3.06 -12.58
C VAL A 38 -11.75 4.54 -12.20
N ALA A 39 -11.27 5.45 -13.07
CA ALA A 39 -11.30 6.88 -12.84
C ALA A 39 -12.48 7.58 -13.54
N CYS A 40 -12.77 7.26 -14.81
CA CYS A 40 -13.81 7.96 -15.59
C CYS A 40 -14.95 7.06 -16.08
N GLY A 41 -14.91 5.76 -15.80
CA GLY A 41 -15.99 4.82 -16.13
C GLY A 41 -16.08 4.40 -17.60
N THR A 42 -15.22 4.90 -18.50
CA THR A 42 -15.25 4.52 -19.92
C THR A 42 -14.79 3.10 -20.16
N GLU A 43 -15.30 2.45 -21.21
CA GLU A 43 -14.81 1.17 -21.70
C GLU A 43 -13.75 1.32 -22.81
N ASN A 44 -13.45 2.56 -23.25
CA ASN A 44 -12.45 2.86 -24.27
C ASN A 44 -11.05 2.73 -23.70
N VAL A 45 -10.54 1.50 -23.66
CA VAL A 45 -9.27 1.16 -23.04
C VAL A 45 -8.39 0.34 -23.99
N GLU A 46 -7.09 0.51 -23.84
CA GLU A 46 -6.07 -0.21 -24.61
C GLU A 46 -5.19 -1.03 -23.67
N LYS A 47 -5.10 -2.35 -23.94
CA LYS A 47 -4.18 -3.22 -23.22
C LYS A 47 -2.73 -2.81 -23.51
N GLN A 48 -1.96 -2.59 -22.47
CA GLN A 48 -0.57 -2.15 -22.58
C GLN A 48 0.41 -3.31 -22.39
N PHE A 49 0.38 -3.95 -21.22
CA PHE A 49 1.33 -5.02 -20.87
C PHE A 49 0.73 -6.00 -19.85
N SER A 50 1.49 -7.03 -19.54
CA SER A 50 1.21 -7.90 -18.40
C SER A 50 2.43 -7.95 -17.49
N LYS A 51 2.20 -7.89 -16.16
CA LYS A 51 3.24 -8.00 -15.14
C LYS A 51 2.78 -8.98 -14.06
N GLN A 52 3.63 -9.95 -13.73
CA GLN A 52 3.35 -10.98 -12.71
C GLN A 52 2.00 -11.69 -12.91
N GLY A 53 1.62 -11.95 -14.18
CA GLY A 53 0.37 -12.61 -14.52
C GLY A 53 -0.89 -11.72 -14.48
N PHE A 54 -0.74 -10.41 -14.27
CA PHE A 54 -1.84 -9.43 -14.31
C PHE A 54 -1.73 -8.54 -15.55
N GLY A 55 -2.87 -8.29 -16.20
CA GLY A 55 -2.98 -7.37 -17.34
C GLY A 55 -3.14 -5.92 -16.87
N TYR A 56 -2.56 -5.00 -17.64
CA TYR A 56 -2.70 -3.57 -17.43
C TYR A 56 -3.19 -2.91 -18.71
N SER A 57 -4.16 -2.01 -18.58
CA SER A 57 -4.73 -1.24 -19.68
C SER A 57 -4.67 0.25 -19.41
N LEU A 58 -4.50 1.02 -20.48
CA LEU A 58 -4.53 2.48 -20.46
C LEU A 58 -5.91 2.95 -20.92
N CYS A 59 -6.52 3.82 -20.16
CA CYS A 59 -7.72 4.52 -20.58
C CYS A 59 -7.39 5.56 -21.67
N ARG A 60 -8.07 5.50 -22.80
CA ARG A 60 -7.83 6.45 -23.91
C ARG A 60 -8.49 7.80 -23.67
N GLU A 61 -9.43 7.92 -22.74
CA GLU A 61 -10.12 9.17 -22.43
C GLU A 61 -9.37 10.00 -21.37
N CYS A 62 -8.95 9.37 -20.26
CA CYS A 62 -8.35 10.10 -19.13
C CYS A 62 -6.88 9.74 -18.85
N GLY A 63 -6.27 8.85 -19.61
CA GLY A 63 -4.87 8.46 -19.44
C GLY A 63 -4.58 7.57 -18.22
N THR A 64 -5.60 7.10 -17.47
CA THR A 64 -5.38 6.25 -16.31
C THR A 64 -4.88 4.88 -16.72
N LEU A 65 -3.72 4.47 -16.20
CA LEU A 65 -3.21 3.11 -16.31
C LEU A 65 -3.70 2.29 -15.11
N TYR A 66 -4.37 1.18 -15.35
CA TYR A 66 -4.94 0.35 -14.29
C TYR A 66 -4.94 -1.13 -14.62
N GLN A 67 -5.07 -1.95 -13.58
CA GLN A 67 -5.12 -3.41 -13.71
C GLN A 67 -6.52 -3.86 -14.15
N THR A 68 -6.58 -4.55 -15.29
CA THR A 68 -7.78 -5.24 -15.79
C THR A 68 -7.37 -6.38 -16.75
N PRO A 69 -7.96 -7.59 -16.67
CA PRO A 69 -8.95 -8.03 -15.68
C PRO A 69 -8.34 -8.15 -14.28
N ARG A 70 -9.12 -7.88 -13.25
CA ARG A 70 -8.65 -7.97 -11.87
C ARG A 70 -9.48 -8.93 -11.01
N PRO A 71 -8.88 -9.48 -9.92
CA PRO A 71 -9.57 -10.31 -8.95
C PRO A 71 -10.74 -9.58 -8.26
N SER A 72 -11.63 -10.35 -7.62
CA SER A 72 -12.69 -9.80 -6.78
C SER A 72 -12.14 -9.17 -5.50
N VAL A 73 -12.97 -8.36 -4.84
CA VAL A 73 -12.65 -7.77 -3.53
C VAL A 73 -12.37 -8.88 -2.52
N ASP A 74 -13.22 -9.90 -2.45
CA ASP A 74 -13.07 -11.03 -1.53
C ASP A 74 -11.73 -11.77 -1.69
N ALA A 75 -11.24 -11.87 -2.96
CA ALA A 75 -9.94 -12.48 -3.22
C ALA A 75 -8.77 -11.62 -2.69
N PHE A 76 -8.89 -10.30 -2.73
CA PHE A 76 -7.92 -9.41 -2.12
C PHE A 76 -7.99 -9.45 -0.59
N GLU A 77 -9.19 -9.47 -0.02
CA GLU A 77 -9.35 -9.61 1.44
C GLU A 77 -8.73 -10.92 1.95
N ALA A 78 -9.01 -12.04 1.28
CA ALA A 78 -8.39 -13.32 1.60
C ALA A 78 -6.86 -13.28 1.45
N PHE A 79 -6.34 -12.61 0.43
CA PHE A 79 -4.90 -12.44 0.24
C PHE A 79 -4.27 -11.67 1.40
N TYR A 80 -4.81 -10.51 1.77
CA TYR A 80 -4.26 -9.70 2.86
C TYR A 80 -4.37 -10.39 4.22
N ARG A 81 -5.46 -11.13 4.46
CA ARG A 81 -5.67 -11.84 5.74
C ARG A 81 -4.82 -13.09 5.88
N ASP A 82 -4.72 -13.92 4.81
CA ASP A 82 -4.28 -15.31 4.92
C ASP A 82 -3.02 -15.63 4.10
N SER A 83 -2.37 -14.65 3.44
CA SER A 83 -1.20 -14.93 2.61
C SER A 83 0.08 -15.05 3.42
N GLU A 84 0.95 -15.96 2.98
CA GLU A 84 2.28 -16.14 3.56
C GLU A 84 3.15 -14.89 3.36
N SER A 85 3.01 -14.24 2.21
CA SER A 85 3.71 -13.00 1.89
C SER A 85 3.29 -11.82 2.80
N SER A 86 2.00 -11.69 3.12
CA SER A 86 1.52 -10.67 4.06
C SER A 86 2.06 -10.90 5.46
N ARG A 87 2.05 -12.16 5.92
CA ARG A 87 2.62 -12.54 7.22
C ARG A 87 4.14 -12.29 7.24
N TYR A 88 4.86 -12.74 6.22
CA TYR A 88 6.30 -12.47 6.12
C TYR A 88 6.62 -10.97 6.12
N TRP A 89 5.82 -10.18 5.43
CA TRP A 89 5.96 -8.72 5.44
C TRP A 89 5.79 -8.16 6.85
N ALA A 90 4.76 -8.57 7.56
CA ALA A 90 4.47 -8.10 8.92
C ALA A 90 5.51 -8.58 9.94
N GLU A 91 5.84 -9.86 9.96
CA GLU A 91 6.61 -10.46 11.06
C GLU A 91 8.13 -10.40 10.85
N VAL A 92 8.60 -10.31 9.59
CA VAL A 92 10.03 -10.41 9.28
C VAL A 92 10.54 -9.18 8.57
N PHE A 93 9.95 -8.83 7.42
CA PHE A 93 10.48 -7.76 6.58
C PHE A 93 10.36 -6.40 7.27
N TYR A 94 9.15 -6.03 7.67
CA TYR A 94 8.88 -4.69 8.18
C TYR A 94 9.61 -4.40 9.49
N PRO A 95 9.63 -5.28 10.52
CA PRO A 95 10.38 -5.03 11.73
C PRO A 95 11.87 -4.78 11.50
N SER A 96 12.46 -5.50 10.53
CA SER A 96 13.89 -5.36 10.22
C SER A 96 14.27 -4.00 9.62
N VAL A 97 13.29 -3.26 9.07
CA VAL A 97 13.53 -1.97 8.39
C VAL A 97 12.72 -0.81 9.00
N ALA A 98 11.94 -1.07 10.04
CA ALA A 98 10.99 -0.10 10.62
C ALA A 98 11.68 1.21 10.99
N GLU A 99 12.80 1.15 11.73
CA GLU A 99 13.54 2.33 12.16
C GLU A 99 14.16 3.10 11.00
N ALA A 100 14.77 2.40 10.05
CA ALA A 100 15.31 3.03 8.85
C ALA A 100 14.21 3.71 8.02
N ARG A 101 13.02 3.11 7.95
CA ARG A 101 11.86 3.68 7.25
C ARG A 101 11.29 4.86 8.03
N ARG A 102 11.23 4.78 9.36
CA ARG A 102 10.83 5.89 10.24
C ARG A 102 11.66 7.13 9.92
N GLU A 103 12.97 7.03 10.06
CA GLU A 103 13.88 8.16 9.88
C GLU A 103 13.97 8.66 8.44
N LYS A 104 13.95 7.75 7.46
CA LYS A 104 14.23 8.12 6.05
C LYS A 104 12.98 8.40 5.22
N ILE A 105 11.82 7.95 5.64
CA ILE A 105 10.58 8.06 4.87
C ILE A 105 9.50 8.79 5.69
N PHE A 106 9.10 8.24 6.84
CA PHE A 106 7.89 8.72 7.53
C PHE A 106 8.10 10.07 8.19
N LYS A 107 9.16 10.22 8.95
CA LYS A 107 9.48 11.48 9.62
C LYS A 107 9.64 12.67 8.65
N PRO A 108 10.43 12.60 7.57
CA PRO A 108 10.49 13.68 6.59
C PRO A 108 9.15 13.94 5.88
N ARG A 109 8.36 12.88 5.63
CA ARG A 109 7.03 13.02 5.03
C ARG A 109 6.07 13.77 5.92
N VAL A 110 6.01 13.40 7.21
CA VAL A 110 5.16 14.06 8.19
C VAL A 110 5.58 15.52 8.37
N GLN A 111 6.87 15.80 8.55
CA GLN A 111 7.39 17.16 8.65
C GLN A 111 6.97 18.02 7.46
N ARG A 112 7.08 17.48 6.25
CA ARG A 112 6.66 18.17 5.03
C ARG A 112 5.15 18.44 5.01
N LEU A 113 4.32 17.47 5.40
CA LEU A 113 2.87 17.62 5.41
C LEU A 113 2.43 18.64 6.46
N VAL A 114 3.03 18.61 7.66
CA VAL A 114 2.77 19.60 8.70
C VAL A 114 3.12 21.00 8.21
N ALA A 115 4.30 21.18 7.61
CA ALA A 115 4.70 22.47 7.05
C ALA A 115 3.71 22.97 5.97
N MET A 116 3.26 22.08 5.08
CA MET A 116 2.25 22.42 4.05
C MET A 116 0.91 22.85 4.67
N CYS A 117 0.47 22.19 5.75
CA CYS A 117 -0.74 22.58 6.46
C CYS A 117 -0.57 23.94 7.14
N ASP A 118 0.56 24.15 7.79
CA ASP A 118 0.86 25.41 8.47
C ASP A 118 0.96 26.59 7.47
N ASP A 119 1.59 26.37 6.30
CA ASP A 119 1.73 27.38 5.22
C ASP A 119 0.38 27.88 4.67
N VAL A 120 -0.64 27.01 4.66
CA VAL A 120 -1.99 27.37 4.19
C VAL A 120 -2.96 27.67 5.35
N GLY A 121 -2.49 27.70 6.59
CA GLY A 121 -3.30 27.97 7.77
C GLY A 121 -4.32 26.86 8.09
N LEU A 122 -4.08 25.62 7.65
CA LEU A 122 -4.97 24.48 7.88
C LEU A 122 -4.72 23.88 9.27
N SER A 123 -5.70 24.00 10.16
CA SER A 123 -5.71 23.26 11.43
C SER A 123 -6.28 21.85 11.22
N VAL A 124 -5.44 20.84 11.45
CA VAL A 124 -5.83 19.43 11.29
C VAL A 124 -6.33 18.90 12.63
N SER A 125 -7.66 18.85 12.81
CA SER A 125 -8.29 18.28 13.99
C SER A 125 -8.42 16.77 13.95
N LYS A 126 -8.48 16.18 12.73
CA LYS A 126 -8.60 14.74 12.51
C LYS A 126 -7.78 14.29 11.28
N LEU A 127 -7.04 13.21 11.44
CA LEU A 127 -6.24 12.58 10.39
C LEU A 127 -6.55 11.09 10.29
N ILE A 128 -6.78 10.63 9.06
CA ILE A 128 -7.03 9.20 8.77
C ILE A 128 -5.91 8.71 7.87
N ASP A 129 -5.20 7.67 8.29
CA ASP A 129 -4.19 6.97 7.48
C ASP A 129 -4.79 5.66 6.94
N VAL A 130 -4.90 5.55 5.61
CA VAL A 130 -5.45 4.38 4.94
C VAL A 130 -4.31 3.49 4.43
N GLY A 131 -4.22 2.28 4.98
CA GLY A 131 -3.07 1.39 4.80
C GLY A 131 -1.95 1.75 5.78
N ALA A 132 -2.30 1.99 7.03
CA ALA A 132 -1.40 2.53 8.05
C ALA A 132 -0.22 1.61 8.39
N GLY A 133 -0.33 0.31 8.08
CA GLY A 133 0.69 -0.67 8.40
C GLY A 133 0.95 -0.70 9.92
N TYR A 134 2.16 -0.40 10.33
CA TYR A 134 2.57 -0.31 11.75
C TYR A 134 2.24 1.04 12.42
N GLY A 135 1.49 1.91 11.77
CA GLY A 135 1.13 3.21 12.35
C GLY A 135 2.28 4.22 12.46
N ILE A 136 3.48 3.95 11.93
CA ILE A 136 4.67 4.82 12.09
C ILE A 136 4.39 6.26 11.62
N PHE A 137 3.61 6.42 10.56
CA PHE A 137 3.24 7.75 10.07
C PHE A 137 2.41 8.51 11.12
N LEU A 138 1.46 7.84 11.76
CA LEU A 138 0.61 8.41 12.80
C LEU A 138 1.41 8.73 14.07
N ASP A 139 2.37 7.88 14.45
CA ASP A 139 3.28 8.16 15.56
C ASP A 139 4.09 9.45 15.34
N GLU A 140 4.70 9.58 14.16
CA GLU A 140 5.46 10.78 13.81
C GLU A 140 4.57 12.03 13.75
N TRP A 141 3.31 11.87 13.30
CA TRP A 141 2.34 12.96 13.32
C TRP A 141 2.00 13.39 14.75
N ARG A 142 1.68 12.41 15.62
CA ARG A 142 1.36 12.66 17.03
C ARG A 142 2.49 13.39 17.78
N ALA A 143 3.73 13.06 17.44
CA ALA A 143 4.90 13.71 18.04
C ALA A 143 4.97 15.23 17.75
N ILE A 144 4.39 15.70 16.63
CA ILE A 144 4.41 17.11 16.21
C ILE A 144 3.08 17.81 16.53
N LYS A 145 1.97 17.12 16.33
CA LYS A 145 0.59 17.63 16.46
C LYS A 145 -0.21 16.72 17.41
N PRO A 146 0.05 16.76 18.73
CA PRO A 146 -0.52 15.82 19.70
C PRO A 146 -2.04 15.91 19.85
N ASP A 147 -2.63 17.07 19.54
CA ASP A 147 -4.07 17.30 19.69
C ASP A 147 -4.90 16.80 18.50
N THR A 148 -4.27 16.26 17.45
CA THR A 148 -4.96 15.69 16.30
C THR A 148 -5.58 14.33 16.67
N GLU A 149 -6.87 14.16 16.42
CA GLU A 149 -7.51 12.83 16.47
C GLU A 149 -6.97 11.96 15.33
N LEU A 150 -6.36 10.82 15.66
CA LEU A 150 -5.74 9.91 14.68
C LEU A 150 -6.56 8.63 14.52
N LEU A 151 -6.78 8.23 13.26
CA LEU A 151 -7.45 6.98 12.92
C LEU A 151 -6.61 6.22 11.89
N ALA A 152 -6.30 4.96 12.20
CA ALA A 152 -5.66 4.01 11.29
C ALA A 152 -6.70 3.11 10.63
N ILE A 153 -6.54 2.82 9.33
CA ILE A 153 -7.29 1.79 8.60
C ILE A 153 -6.26 0.84 7.98
N GLU A 154 -6.23 -0.41 8.45
CA GLU A 154 -5.28 -1.42 7.99
C GLU A 154 -5.99 -2.77 7.80
N PRO A 155 -5.98 -3.35 6.57
CA PRO A 155 -6.67 -4.62 6.29
C PRO A 155 -5.93 -5.86 6.81
N SER A 156 -4.65 -5.77 7.11
CA SER A 156 -3.86 -6.87 7.66
C SER A 156 -4.05 -6.95 9.17
N ILE A 157 -4.60 -8.05 9.66
CA ILE A 157 -4.80 -8.27 11.10
C ILE A 157 -3.47 -8.17 11.86
N SER A 158 -2.42 -8.83 11.36
CA SER A 158 -1.10 -8.81 12.00
C SER A 158 -0.47 -7.42 12.10
N LEU A 159 -0.84 -6.49 11.19
CA LEU A 159 -0.35 -5.11 11.23
C LEU A 159 -1.26 -4.20 12.06
N SER A 160 -2.57 -4.44 12.04
CA SER A 160 -3.52 -3.62 12.80
C SER A 160 -3.36 -3.80 14.32
N ASP A 161 -2.94 -4.98 14.77
CA ASP A 161 -2.69 -5.26 16.19
C ASP A 161 -1.44 -4.51 16.72
N GLU A 162 -0.53 -4.10 15.83
CA GLU A 162 0.68 -3.32 16.15
C GLU A 162 0.46 -1.80 15.99
N CYS A 163 -0.65 -1.37 15.42
CA CYS A 163 -0.98 0.01 15.12
C CYS A 163 -1.74 0.66 16.29
#